data_351616fbd78c3660cb9d4eccc2b23fa2
#
_entry.id   351616fbd78c3660cb9d4eccc2b23fa2
#
_cell.length_a   1.000
_cell.length_b   1.000
_cell.length_c   1.000
_cell.angle_alpha   90.00
_cell.angle_beta   90.00
_cell.angle_gamma   90.00
#
_symmetry.space_group_name_H-M   'P 1'
#
loop_
_entity.id
_entity.type
_entity.pdbx_description
1 polymer ?
#
loop_
_entity_poly.entity_id
_entity_poly.type
_entity_poly.pdbx_seq_one_letter_code
_entity_poly.pdbx_strand_id
1 'polypeptide(L)'
;MQGKSLVMLLVVLYASAFLAGFNENLVNMALMSIMGEYGVDSVAAQWLVTGYMIVATIVVMCMAFMYRRFKLRPLYFAAAAFTLVGSVMGLFATSFELLMAARLVQAAGSGIFIPLMMNTVMVVVPKRRLGTFLSIGGCMITFGPALAPTVCGALVTSAG
;
A
#
# COMPACT_ATOMS: atom_id res chain seq x y z
N MET A 1 -3.45 4.71 -27.56
CA MET A 1 -2.22 4.99 -26.77
C MET A 1 -1.08 4.23 -27.42
N GLN A 2 0.05 4.87 -27.69
CA GLN A 2 1.23 4.19 -28.24
C GLN A 2 1.71 3.15 -27.21
N GLY A 3 2.13 1.98 -27.69
CA GLY A 3 2.45 0.85 -26.81
C GLY A 3 3.43 1.16 -25.67
N LYS A 4 4.37 2.09 -25.86
CA LYS A 4 5.30 2.55 -24.81
C LYS A 4 4.61 3.25 -23.63
N SER A 5 3.62 4.11 -23.90
CA SER A 5 2.85 4.79 -22.83
C SER A 5 1.99 3.81 -22.02
N LEU A 6 1.49 2.76 -22.66
CA LEU A 6 0.71 1.72 -21.97
C LEU A 6 1.59 0.90 -21.03
N VAL A 7 2.75 0.46 -21.51
CA VAL A 7 3.70 -0.30 -20.70
C VAL A 7 4.16 0.51 -19.49
N MET A 8 4.51 1.78 -19.70
CA MET A 8 4.93 2.67 -18.61
C MET A 8 3.82 2.85 -17.55
N LEU A 9 2.57 3.02 -17.98
CA LEU A 9 1.42 3.11 -17.07
C LEU A 9 1.27 1.85 -16.22
N LEU A 10 1.34 0.67 -16.85
CA LEU A 10 1.21 -0.60 -16.15
C LEU A 10 2.36 -0.84 -15.16
N VAL A 11 3.60 -0.54 -15.56
CA VAL A 11 4.77 -0.65 -14.68
C VAL A 11 4.62 0.23 -13.44
N VAL A 12 4.20 1.48 -13.60
CA VAL A 12 3.98 2.40 -12.49
C VAL A 12 2.90 1.88 -11.55
N LEU A 13 1.79 1.38 -12.09
CA LEU A 13 0.68 0.84 -11.28
C LEU A 13 1.08 -0.43 -10.53
N TYR A 14 1.81 -1.34 -11.18
CA TYR A 14 2.30 -2.56 -10.53
C TYR A 14 3.32 -2.27 -9.44
N ALA A 15 4.25 -1.34 -9.69
CA ALA A 15 5.21 -0.89 -8.68
C ALA A 15 4.52 -0.26 -7.48
N SER A 16 3.48 0.55 -7.70
CA SER A 16 2.70 1.17 -6.62
C SER A 16 1.92 0.13 -5.80
N ALA A 17 1.32 -0.88 -6.46
CA ALA A 17 0.62 -1.97 -5.78
C ALA A 17 1.59 -2.85 -4.96
N PHE A 18 2.79 -3.12 -5.50
CA PHE A 18 3.86 -3.80 -4.78
C PHE A 18 4.28 -3.02 -3.54
N LEU A 19 4.54 -1.72 -3.67
CA LEU A 19 4.93 -0.86 -2.55
C LEU A 19 3.84 -0.78 -1.47
N ALA A 20 2.57 -0.77 -1.86
CA ALA A 20 1.45 -0.79 -0.93
C ALA A 20 1.45 -2.09 -0.10
N GLY A 21 1.55 -3.26 -0.74
CA GLY A 21 1.62 -4.55 -0.04
C GLY A 21 2.89 -4.72 0.79
N PHE A 22 4.03 -4.23 0.32
CA PHE A 22 5.28 -4.23 1.04
C PHE A 22 5.20 -3.38 2.32
N ASN A 23 4.70 -2.15 2.23
CA ASN A 23 4.55 -1.24 3.36
C ASN A 23 3.58 -1.77 4.42
N GLU A 24 2.50 -2.44 4.02
CA GLU A 24 1.56 -3.10 4.93
C GLU A 24 2.27 -4.13 5.81
N ASN A 25 3.12 -4.96 5.22
CA ASN A 25 3.78 -6.06 5.91
C ASN A 25 5.04 -5.66 6.68
N LEU A 26 5.72 -4.58 6.31
CA LEU A 26 6.85 -4.07 7.09
C LEU A 26 6.47 -3.77 8.54
N VAL A 27 5.32 -3.16 8.77
CA VAL A 27 4.87 -2.82 10.13
C VAL A 27 4.49 -4.07 10.92
N ASN A 28 3.94 -5.10 10.27
CA ASN A 28 3.70 -6.39 10.93
C ASN A 28 4.99 -6.99 11.50
N MET A 29 6.11 -6.85 10.79
CA MET A 29 7.42 -7.32 11.24
C MET A 29 8.02 -6.42 12.33
N ALA A 30 7.78 -5.11 12.26
CA ALA A 30 8.30 -4.13 13.21
C ALA A 30 7.49 -4.04 14.51
N LEU A 31 6.39 -4.80 14.66
CA LEU A 31 5.45 -4.67 15.76
C LEU A 31 6.13 -4.84 17.12
N MET A 32 7.04 -5.82 17.26
CA MET A 32 7.80 -6.07 18.49
C MET A 32 8.71 -4.89 18.85
N SER A 33 9.39 -4.31 17.85
CA SER A 33 10.24 -3.14 18.07
C SER A 33 9.42 -1.92 18.49
N ILE A 34 8.27 -1.71 17.87
CA ILE A 34 7.34 -0.62 18.21
C ILE A 34 6.83 -0.75 19.66
N MET A 35 6.48 -1.97 20.08
CA MET A 35 6.06 -2.22 21.47
C MET A 35 7.15 -1.83 22.46
N GLY A 36 8.42 -2.18 22.16
CA GLY A 36 9.56 -1.83 23.01
C GLY A 36 9.86 -0.32 23.03
N GLU A 37 9.77 0.34 21.88
CA GLU A 37 10.11 1.76 21.73
C GLU A 37 9.06 2.70 22.36
N TYR A 38 7.78 2.39 22.16
CA TYR A 38 6.68 3.24 22.66
C TYR A 38 6.08 2.75 23.98
N GLY A 39 6.56 1.62 24.54
CA GLY A 39 6.10 1.09 25.80
C GLY A 39 4.61 0.70 25.81
N VAL A 40 4.07 0.27 24.65
CA VAL A 40 2.67 -0.12 24.49
C VAL A 40 2.51 -1.64 24.56
N ASP A 41 1.32 -2.07 24.99
CA ASP A 41 0.99 -3.49 25.03
C ASP A 41 0.71 -4.07 23.62
N SER A 42 0.64 -5.38 23.53
CA SER A 42 0.42 -6.08 22.25
C SER A 42 -0.95 -5.76 21.64
N VAL A 43 -1.95 -5.45 22.46
CA VAL A 43 -3.30 -5.12 21.97
C VAL A 43 -3.29 -3.74 21.30
N ALA A 44 -2.65 -2.75 21.94
CA ALA A 44 -2.49 -1.42 21.35
C ALA A 44 -1.69 -1.49 20.04
N ALA A 45 -0.57 -2.23 20.04
CA ALA A 45 0.28 -2.36 18.86
C ALA A 45 -0.46 -3.03 17.69
N GLN A 46 -1.31 -4.03 17.94
CA GLN A 46 -2.13 -4.66 16.89
C GLN A 46 -3.12 -3.70 16.23
N TRP A 47 -3.54 -2.64 16.90
CA TRP A 47 -4.39 -1.62 16.26
C TRP A 47 -3.72 -0.91 15.10
N LEU A 48 -2.38 -0.84 15.06
CA LEU A 48 -1.64 -0.32 13.88
C LEU A 48 -1.93 -1.14 12.61
N VAL A 49 -2.12 -2.44 12.76
CA VAL A 49 -2.44 -3.35 11.66
C VAL A 49 -3.94 -3.39 11.39
N THR A 50 -4.74 -3.62 12.43
CA THR A 50 -6.19 -3.75 12.30
C THR A 50 -6.83 -2.43 11.84
N GLY A 51 -6.43 -1.31 12.42
CA GLY A 51 -6.91 0.02 12.02
C GLY A 51 -6.56 0.34 10.56
N TYR A 52 -5.34 0.02 10.15
CA TYR A 52 -4.91 0.12 8.75
C TYR A 52 -5.81 -0.70 7.82
N MET A 53 -6.05 -1.98 8.13
CA MET A 53 -6.90 -2.86 7.32
C MET A 53 -8.34 -2.36 7.23
N ILE A 54 -8.91 -1.83 8.32
CA ILE A 54 -10.26 -1.27 8.34
C ILE A 54 -10.35 -0.08 7.39
N VAL A 55 -9.44 0.90 7.51
CA VAL A 55 -9.45 2.09 6.64
C VAL A 55 -9.22 1.70 5.19
N ALA A 56 -8.25 0.83 4.91
CA ALA A 56 -8.00 0.35 3.55
C ALA A 56 -9.24 -0.30 2.95
N THR A 57 -9.94 -1.16 3.72
CA THR A 57 -11.18 -1.83 3.26
C THR A 57 -12.29 -0.82 2.97
N ILE A 58 -12.50 0.18 3.82
CA ILE A 58 -13.51 1.23 3.59
C ILE A 58 -13.19 1.98 2.30
N VAL A 59 -11.92 2.34 2.09
CA VAL A 59 -11.50 3.04 0.88
C VAL A 59 -11.70 2.17 -0.37
N VAL A 60 -11.36 0.88 -0.32
CA VAL A 60 -11.62 -0.08 -1.41
C VAL A 60 -13.10 -0.12 -1.77
N MET A 61 -14.01 -0.15 -0.78
CA MET A 61 -15.45 -0.09 -1.02
C MET A 61 -15.87 1.22 -1.72
N CYS A 62 -15.30 2.36 -1.30
CA CYS A 62 -15.57 3.66 -1.90
C CYS A 62 -15.03 3.79 -3.33
N MET A 63 -14.01 3.00 -3.70
CA MET A 63 -13.38 3.08 -5.01
C MET A 63 -14.34 2.82 -6.17
N ALA A 64 -15.33 1.93 -5.99
CA ALA A 64 -16.35 1.67 -7.00
C ALA A 64 -17.14 2.95 -7.37
N PHE A 65 -17.40 3.82 -6.39
CA PHE A 65 -18.03 5.11 -6.60
C PHE A 65 -17.04 6.14 -7.16
N MET A 66 -15.83 6.17 -6.66
CA MET A 66 -14.80 7.13 -7.07
C MET A 66 -14.40 6.97 -8.53
N TYR A 67 -14.38 5.74 -9.08
CA TYR A 67 -14.12 5.48 -10.50
C TYR A 67 -15.18 6.10 -11.44
N ARG A 68 -16.41 6.21 -10.99
CA ARG A 68 -17.48 6.83 -11.78
C ARG A 68 -17.36 8.34 -11.86
N ARG A 69 -16.75 8.96 -10.85
CA ARG A 69 -16.69 10.42 -10.71
C ARG A 69 -15.35 11.02 -11.11
N PHE A 70 -14.26 10.31 -10.90
CA PHE A 70 -12.91 10.82 -11.10
C PHE A 70 -12.14 10.04 -12.17
N LYS A 71 -11.27 10.75 -12.88
CA LYS A 71 -10.35 10.14 -13.84
C LYS A 71 -9.21 9.40 -13.10
N LEU A 72 -8.53 8.48 -13.78
CA LEU A 72 -7.41 7.70 -13.24
C LEU A 72 -6.30 8.57 -12.62
N ARG A 73 -5.92 9.65 -13.30
CA ARG A 73 -4.78 10.49 -12.87
C ARG A 73 -5.00 11.12 -11.48
N PRO A 74 -6.09 11.87 -11.21
CA PRO A 74 -6.29 12.46 -9.88
C PRO A 74 -6.39 11.41 -8.78
N LEU A 75 -6.97 10.24 -9.04
CA LEU A 75 -7.02 9.15 -8.05
C LEU A 75 -5.62 8.62 -7.72
N TYR A 76 -4.77 8.47 -8.74
CA TYR A 76 -3.39 8.05 -8.53
C TYR A 76 -2.58 9.06 -7.71
N PHE A 77 -2.69 10.35 -8.04
CA PHE A 77 -2.00 11.40 -7.28
C PHE A 77 -2.54 11.54 -5.85
N ALA A 78 -3.84 11.37 -5.65
CA ALA A 78 -4.42 11.34 -4.30
C ALA A 78 -3.85 10.16 -3.48
N ALA A 79 -3.80 8.96 -4.06
CA ALA A 79 -3.21 7.79 -3.41
C ALA A 79 -1.74 8.03 -3.05
N ALA A 80 -0.96 8.55 -3.99
CA ALA A 80 0.46 8.87 -3.76
C ALA A 80 0.63 9.93 -2.67
N ALA A 81 -0.21 10.98 -2.67
CA ALA A 81 -0.17 12.04 -1.65
C ALA A 81 -0.49 11.48 -0.25
N PHE A 82 -1.56 10.68 -0.11
CA PHE A 82 -1.89 10.06 1.18
C PHE A 82 -0.78 9.14 1.68
N THR A 83 -0.19 8.33 0.81
CA THR A 83 0.91 7.45 1.19
C THR A 83 2.15 8.23 1.59
N LEU A 84 2.52 9.28 0.83
CA LEU A 84 3.67 10.12 1.16
C LEU A 84 3.47 10.91 2.45
N VAL A 85 2.32 11.55 2.64
CA VAL A 85 1.99 12.29 3.86
C VAL A 85 2.03 11.36 5.07
N GLY A 86 1.39 10.21 4.98
CA GLY A 86 1.42 9.21 6.06
C GLY A 86 2.84 8.70 6.34
N SER A 87 3.68 8.50 5.30
CA SER A 87 5.08 8.08 5.50
C SER A 87 5.92 9.15 6.18
N VAL A 88 5.75 10.41 5.79
CA VAL A 88 6.43 11.54 6.44
C VAL A 88 5.97 11.70 7.89
N MET A 89 4.67 11.62 8.15
CA MET A 89 4.13 11.63 9.52
C MET A 89 4.70 10.49 10.35
N GLY A 90 4.79 9.28 9.79
CA GLY A 90 5.35 8.12 10.49
C GLY A 90 6.84 8.27 10.78
N LEU A 91 7.61 8.90 9.90
CA LEU A 91 9.04 9.15 10.09
C LEU A 91 9.31 10.11 11.27
N PHE A 92 8.44 11.09 11.48
CA PHE A 92 8.53 12.06 12.57
C PHE A 92 7.64 11.72 13.76
N ALA A 93 7.13 10.50 13.84
CA ALA A 93 6.26 10.09 14.94
C ALA A 93 7.05 9.99 16.24
N THR A 94 6.76 10.87 17.19
CA THR A 94 7.32 10.90 18.54
C THR A 94 6.40 10.26 19.57
N SER A 95 5.17 9.93 19.18
CA SER A 95 4.18 9.24 20.04
C SER A 95 3.48 8.13 19.26
N PHE A 96 2.96 7.15 20.01
CA PHE A 96 2.19 6.04 19.41
C PHE A 96 0.94 6.54 18.68
N GLU A 97 0.24 7.54 19.22
CA GLU A 97 -0.96 8.12 18.61
C GLU A 97 -0.64 8.76 17.25
N LEU A 98 0.51 9.45 17.14
CA LEU A 98 0.94 10.05 15.88
C LEU A 98 1.32 8.97 14.86
N LEU A 99 1.98 7.90 15.30
CA LEU A 99 2.28 6.74 14.46
C LEU A 99 0.98 6.07 13.98
N MET A 100 -0.02 5.92 14.85
CA MET A 100 -1.34 5.39 14.50
C MET A 100 -2.02 6.27 13.44
N ALA A 101 -2.07 7.58 13.65
CA ALA A 101 -2.64 8.52 12.67
C ALA A 101 -1.92 8.44 11.32
N ALA A 102 -0.59 8.38 11.32
CA ALA A 102 0.21 8.20 10.11
C ALA A 102 -0.16 6.92 9.35
N ARG A 103 -0.37 5.81 10.05
CA ARG A 103 -0.79 4.52 9.47
C ARG A 103 -2.19 4.57 8.86
N LEU A 104 -3.13 5.24 9.51
CA LEU A 104 -4.49 5.41 8.97
C LEU A 104 -4.48 6.25 7.67
N VAL A 105 -3.65 7.29 7.62
CA VAL A 105 -3.45 8.11 6.41
C VAL A 105 -2.80 7.28 5.29
N GLN A 106 -1.77 6.48 5.59
CA GLN A 106 -1.16 5.56 4.62
C GLN A 106 -2.18 4.54 4.09
N ALA A 107 -3.04 4.00 4.97
CA ALA A 107 -4.07 3.03 4.60
C ALA A 107 -5.04 3.58 3.56
N ALA A 108 -5.39 4.87 3.65
CA ALA A 108 -6.23 5.52 2.65
C ALA A 108 -5.56 5.53 1.28
N GLY A 109 -4.25 5.78 1.20
CA GLY A 109 -3.48 5.72 -0.05
C GLY A 109 -3.38 4.31 -0.62
N SER A 110 -3.01 3.34 0.21
CA SER A 110 -2.85 1.94 -0.20
C SER A 110 -4.17 1.31 -0.65
N GLY A 111 -5.28 1.63 0.02
CA GLY A 111 -6.62 1.20 -0.36
C GLY A 111 -7.07 1.68 -1.75
N ILE A 112 -6.43 2.72 -2.29
CA ILE A 112 -6.66 3.20 -3.65
C ILE A 112 -5.80 2.45 -4.67
N PHE A 113 -4.52 2.16 -4.39
CA PHE A 113 -3.57 1.65 -5.37
C PHE A 113 -3.98 0.29 -5.96
N ILE A 114 -4.37 -0.67 -5.13
CA ILE A 114 -4.69 -2.04 -5.58
C ILE A 114 -5.92 -2.06 -6.49
N PRO A 115 -7.09 -1.50 -6.11
CA PRO A 115 -8.25 -1.44 -6.99
C PRO A 115 -7.99 -0.60 -8.24
N LEU A 116 -7.18 0.49 -8.11
CA LEU A 116 -6.82 1.34 -9.23
C LEU A 116 -6.03 0.57 -10.28
N MET A 117 -5.04 -0.21 -9.86
CA MET A 117 -4.26 -1.08 -10.74
C MET A 117 -5.17 -2.11 -11.42
N MET A 118 -5.96 -2.87 -10.66
CA MET A 118 -6.83 -3.91 -11.21
C MET A 118 -7.85 -3.35 -12.23
N ASN A 119 -8.53 -2.26 -11.88
CA ASN A 119 -9.51 -1.64 -12.76
C ASN A 119 -8.87 -1.08 -14.04
N THR A 120 -7.69 -0.46 -13.93
CA THR A 120 -6.98 0.05 -15.09
C THR A 120 -6.56 -1.07 -16.03
N VAL A 121 -6.04 -2.18 -15.50
CA VAL A 121 -5.71 -3.37 -16.29
C VAL A 121 -6.94 -3.89 -17.04
N MET A 122 -8.09 -3.99 -16.38
CA MET A 122 -9.34 -4.46 -17.01
C MET A 122 -9.83 -3.56 -18.14
N VAL A 123 -9.59 -2.25 -18.05
CA VAL A 123 -10.04 -1.28 -19.07
C VAL A 123 -9.06 -1.18 -20.25
N VAL A 124 -7.76 -1.29 -19.99
CA VAL A 124 -6.72 -0.94 -20.97
C VAL A 124 -6.17 -2.17 -21.71
N VAL A 125 -6.21 -3.36 -21.06
CA VAL A 125 -5.65 -4.59 -21.62
C VAL A 125 -6.73 -5.34 -22.44
N PRO A 126 -6.38 -5.84 -23.65
CA PRO A 126 -7.30 -6.65 -24.43
C PRO A 126 -7.74 -7.92 -23.69
N LYS A 127 -9.02 -8.30 -23.82
CA LYS A 127 -9.63 -9.45 -23.11
C LYS A 127 -8.82 -10.75 -23.26
N ARG A 128 -8.17 -10.97 -24.41
CA ARG A 128 -7.34 -12.16 -24.70
C ARG A 128 -6.12 -12.29 -23.76
N ARG A 129 -5.58 -11.17 -23.26
CA ARG A 129 -4.39 -11.12 -22.39
C ARG A 129 -4.70 -10.69 -20.95
N LEU A 130 -5.96 -10.45 -20.66
CA LEU A 130 -6.39 -9.89 -19.37
C LEU A 130 -5.96 -10.78 -18.19
N GLY A 131 -6.14 -12.10 -18.31
CA GLY A 131 -5.74 -13.06 -17.27
C GLY A 131 -4.25 -12.96 -16.93
N THR A 132 -3.38 -12.92 -17.94
CA THR A 132 -1.92 -12.79 -17.74
C THR A 132 -1.55 -11.51 -16.99
N PHE A 133 -2.13 -10.37 -17.39
CA PHE A 133 -1.82 -9.09 -16.75
C PHE A 133 -2.39 -8.98 -15.33
N LEU A 134 -3.57 -9.54 -15.06
CA LEU A 134 -4.11 -9.63 -13.70
C LEU A 134 -3.28 -10.55 -12.82
N SER A 135 -2.80 -11.67 -13.35
CA SER A 135 -1.91 -12.59 -12.60
C SER A 135 -0.58 -11.94 -12.26
N ILE A 136 0.02 -11.18 -13.18
CA ILE A 136 1.23 -10.40 -12.90
C ILE A 136 0.97 -9.39 -11.76
N GLY A 137 -0.16 -8.68 -11.80
CA GLY A 137 -0.55 -7.76 -10.74
C GLY A 137 -0.72 -8.48 -9.39
N GLY A 138 -1.39 -9.63 -9.38
CA GLY A 138 -1.53 -10.48 -8.19
C GLY A 138 -0.18 -10.94 -7.63
N CYS A 139 0.74 -11.38 -8.50
CA CYS A 139 2.10 -11.72 -8.11
C CYS A 139 2.83 -10.53 -7.45
N MET A 140 2.73 -9.33 -8.03
CA MET A 140 3.38 -8.14 -7.47
C MET A 140 2.86 -7.82 -6.07
N ILE A 141 1.56 -7.94 -5.83
CA ILE A 141 0.96 -7.74 -4.50
C ILE A 141 1.47 -8.78 -3.50
N THR A 142 1.62 -10.05 -3.92
CA THR A 142 2.07 -11.15 -3.04
C THR A 142 3.58 -11.13 -2.80
N PHE A 143 4.38 -10.63 -3.74
CA PHE A 143 5.82 -10.50 -3.59
C PHE A 143 6.21 -9.47 -2.52
N GLY A 144 5.40 -8.40 -2.33
CA GLY A 144 5.62 -7.41 -1.27
C GLY A 144 5.76 -8.05 0.11
N PRO A 145 4.72 -8.76 0.60
CA PRO A 145 4.77 -9.51 1.85
C PRO A 145 5.91 -10.53 1.93
N ALA A 146 6.21 -11.22 0.84
CA ALA A 146 7.27 -12.24 0.81
C ALA A 146 8.68 -11.66 0.99
N LEU A 147 8.91 -10.44 0.51
CA LEU A 147 10.21 -9.76 0.66
C LEU A 147 10.33 -8.99 1.97
N ALA A 148 9.23 -8.62 2.62
CA ALA A 148 9.23 -7.86 3.86
C ALA A 148 10.09 -8.50 4.98
N PRO A 149 10.00 -9.83 5.27
CA PRO A 149 10.83 -10.47 6.29
C PRO A 149 12.33 -10.40 5.96
N THR A 150 12.68 -10.61 4.69
CA THR A 150 14.08 -10.60 4.24
C THR A 150 14.70 -9.21 4.39
N VAL A 151 13.98 -8.17 4.01
CA VAL A 151 14.44 -6.78 4.12
C VAL A 151 14.49 -6.35 5.58
N CYS A 152 13.47 -6.67 6.36
CA CYS A 152 13.43 -6.36 7.80
C CYS A 152 14.56 -7.06 8.55
N GLY A 153 14.79 -8.36 8.28
CA GLY A 153 15.89 -9.11 8.87
C GLY A 153 17.26 -8.51 8.53
N ALA A 154 17.47 -8.12 7.27
CA ALA A 154 18.71 -7.47 6.85
C ALA A 154 18.93 -6.10 7.51
N LEU A 155 17.85 -5.31 7.67
CA LEU A 155 17.92 -4.02 8.37
C LEU A 155 18.26 -4.17 9.84
N VAL A 156 17.61 -5.11 10.53
CA VAL A 156 17.87 -5.38 11.96
C VAL A 156 19.31 -5.86 12.17
N THR A 157 19.83 -6.74 11.32
CA THR A 157 21.22 -7.22 11.42
C THR A 157 22.27 -6.17 11.03
N SER A 158 21.91 -5.16 10.23
CA SER A 158 22.83 -4.09 9.84
C SER A 158 22.81 -2.88 10.78
N ALA A 159 21.75 -2.73 11.60
CA ALA A 159 21.59 -1.63 12.55
C ALA A 159 21.97 -2.00 13.99
N GLY A 160 22.21 -3.28 14.28
CA GLY A 160 22.69 -3.83 15.57
C GLY A 160 24.14 -4.23 15.48
#